data_acc603cf1c36d398951a3022b177d4a5
#
_entry.id   acc603cf1c36d398951a3022b177d4a5
#
_cell.length_a   1.000
_cell.length_b   1.000
_cell.length_c   1.000
_cell.angle_alpha   90.00
_cell.angle_beta   90.00
_cell.angle_gamma   90.00
#
_symmetry.space_group_name_H-M   'P 1'
#
loop_
_entity.id
_entity.type
_entity.pdbx_description
1 polymer ?
#
loop_
_entity_poly.entity_id
_entity_poly.type
_entity_poly.pdbx_seq_one_letter_code
_entity_poly.pdbx_strand_id
1 'polypeptide(L)'
;TLGEILYANHIDHPQIAEIVNKSKGIFDVRRVNAGKEFTIICADDSTDKACYFIYQEDPTNYVVMDLTNEIDVYRGKKEVTTKVNVAYGEINSSLWITIQEQNLSPKIAAELSTIYAWTIDFFKIQKGDAFKVYYENKYIDDEYIGIGRILASEFTHKGQNFYSFYYRENENFGDYFDEKGRTLRKAFLKAPVDYKRISSRYSKRRKHPVTGRWKGHFGTDYAADRGTPIVTTANGTIVSASYTKNNGNFVKVRHNGTYTTQYLHMSKIKPGIRKGVYVKQGETIGYV
;
A
#
# COMPACT_ATOMS: atom_id res chain seq x y z
N THR A 1 9.55 3.63 29.99
CA THR A 1 8.88 2.41 29.51
C THR A 1 7.43 2.36 29.97
N LEU A 2 6.59 1.50 29.34
CA LEU A 2 5.21 1.30 29.81
C LEU A 2 5.17 0.91 31.31
N GLY A 3 6.06 0.01 31.72
CA GLY A 3 6.12 -0.43 33.14
C GLY A 3 6.40 0.72 34.11
N GLU A 4 7.29 1.64 33.77
CA GLU A 4 7.56 2.83 34.59
C GLU A 4 6.35 3.77 34.69
N ILE A 5 5.64 3.96 33.57
CA ILE A 5 4.42 4.78 33.55
C ILE A 5 3.35 4.17 34.44
N LEU A 6 3.09 2.87 34.30
CA LEU A 6 2.08 2.16 35.09
C LEU A 6 2.45 2.15 36.58
N TYR A 7 3.70 1.87 36.90
CA TYR A 7 4.18 1.88 38.28
C TYR A 7 4.05 3.25 38.95
N ALA A 8 4.37 4.33 38.22
CA ALA A 8 4.17 5.70 38.69
C ALA A 8 2.70 6.08 38.92
N ASN A 9 1.76 5.30 38.37
CA ASN A 9 0.33 5.47 38.52
C ASN A 9 -0.32 4.35 39.34
N HIS A 10 0.42 3.87 40.36
CA HIS A 10 -0.03 2.95 41.42
C HIS A 10 -0.45 1.54 40.94
N ILE A 11 0.12 1.07 39.80
CA ILE A 11 -0.02 -0.30 39.32
C ILE A 11 1.22 -1.08 39.74
N ASP A 12 1.03 -2.17 40.47
CA ASP A 12 2.12 -2.97 41.01
C ASP A 12 2.76 -3.92 39.95
N HIS A 13 3.94 -4.47 40.26
CA HIS A 13 4.67 -5.34 39.34
C HIS A 13 3.90 -6.60 38.92
N PRO A 14 3.15 -7.31 39.80
CA PRO A 14 2.31 -8.44 39.38
C PRO A 14 1.26 -8.03 38.36
N GLN A 15 0.56 -6.92 38.56
CA GLN A 15 -0.43 -6.39 37.63
C GLN A 15 0.21 -5.97 36.28
N ILE A 16 1.39 -5.36 36.32
CA ILE A 16 2.15 -5.04 35.10
C ILE A 16 2.50 -6.31 34.31
N ALA A 17 2.91 -7.38 35.00
CA ALA A 17 3.21 -8.65 34.36
C ALA A 17 1.96 -9.28 33.70
N GLU A 18 0.80 -9.15 34.36
CA GLU A 18 -0.48 -9.61 33.81
C GLU A 18 -0.88 -8.80 32.57
N ILE A 19 -0.77 -7.46 32.59
CA ILE A 19 -1.00 -6.58 31.46
C ILE A 19 -0.15 -7.01 30.26
N VAL A 20 1.15 -7.28 30.46
CA VAL A 20 2.06 -7.75 29.42
C VAL A 20 1.59 -9.09 28.84
N ASN A 21 1.11 -10.00 29.68
CA ASN A 21 0.58 -11.30 29.24
C ASN A 21 -0.73 -11.14 28.43
N LYS A 22 -1.67 -10.38 28.91
CA LYS A 22 -2.95 -10.10 28.23
C LYS A 22 -2.75 -9.34 26.90
N SER A 23 -1.69 -8.53 26.81
CA SER A 23 -1.34 -7.81 25.58
C SER A 23 -0.83 -8.71 24.44
N LYS A 24 -0.42 -9.95 24.72
CA LYS A 24 0.12 -10.87 23.71
C LYS A 24 -0.89 -11.14 22.59
N GLY A 25 -0.46 -10.93 21.36
CA GLY A 25 -1.33 -11.10 20.18
C GLY A 25 -2.22 -9.90 19.86
N ILE A 26 -2.35 -8.95 20.79
CA ILE A 26 -3.14 -7.72 20.62
C ILE A 26 -2.21 -6.54 20.34
N PHE A 27 -1.25 -6.30 21.23
CA PHE A 27 -0.33 -5.18 21.17
C PHE A 27 1.05 -5.57 21.74
N ASP A 28 2.11 -5.18 21.05
CA ASP A 28 3.47 -5.33 21.57
C ASP A 28 3.81 -4.14 22.48
N VAL A 29 3.78 -4.32 23.78
CA VAL A 29 4.03 -3.29 24.79
C VAL A 29 5.38 -2.59 24.63
N ARG A 30 6.36 -3.21 23.95
CA ARG A 30 7.67 -2.61 23.64
C ARG A 30 7.58 -1.51 22.56
N ARG A 31 6.42 -1.38 21.90
CA ARG A 31 6.16 -0.35 20.89
C ARG A 31 5.56 0.94 21.46
N VAL A 32 5.46 1.04 22.79
CA VAL A 32 5.16 2.31 23.42
C VAL A 32 6.38 3.23 23.25
N ASN A 33 6.25 4.21 22.38
CA ASN A 33 7.35 5.07 21.98
C ASN A 33 7.22 6.45 22.62
N ALA A 34 8.35 7.05 22.95
CA ALA A 34 8.41 8.46 23.35
C ALA A 34 7.85 9.37 22.24
N GLY A 35 7.10 10.40 22.62
CA GLY A 35 6.46 11.34 21.68
C GLY A 35 5.10 10.89 21.13
N LYS A 36 4.59 9.72 21.52
CA LYS A 36 3.21 9.31 21.28
C LYS A 36 2.34 9.66 22.48
N GLU A 37 1.12 10.08 22.20
CA GLU A 37 0.15 10.43 23.22
C GLU A 37 -0.37 9.17 23.92
N PHE A 38 -0.58 9.31 25.22
CA PHE A 38 -1.32 8.35 26.03
C PHE A 38 -2.19 9.09 27.03
N THR A 39 -3.27 8.46 27.44
CA THR A 39 -4.17 8.97 28.48
C THR A 39 -4.24 7.98 29.61
N ILE A 40 -4.17 8.44 30.84
CA ILE A 40 -4.46 7.67 32.05
C ILE A 40 -5.71 8.22 32.68
N ILE A 41 -6.66 7.35 32.99
CA ILE A 41 -7.85 7.66 33.78
C ILE A 41 -7.65 6.99 35.12
N CYS A 42 -7.60 7.78 36.18
CA CYS A 42 -7.41 7.32 37.55
C CYS A 42 -8.75 7.24 38.31
N ALA A 43 -8.76 6.50 39.40
CA ALA A 43 -9.88 6.49 40.32
C ALA A 43 -10.05 7.88 40.97
N ASP A 44 -11.28 8.29 41.17
CA ASP A 44 -11.63 9.54 41.86
C ASP A 44 -11.73 9.28 43.38
N ASP A 45 -10.64 8.79 43.95
CA ASP A 45 -10.50 8.52 45.37
C ASP A 45 -9.07 8.83 45.88
N SER A 46 -8.81 8.60 47.17
CA SER A 46 -7.52 8.87 47.79
C SER A 46 -6.37 7.99 47.27
N THR A 47 -6.64 6.99 46.44
CA THR A 47 -5.61 6.08 45.89
C THR A 47 -4.99 6.61 44.62
N ASP A 48 -5.71 7.42 43.85
CA ASP A 48 -5.32 7.95 42.53
C ASP A 48 -4.78 6.85 41.58
N LYS A 49 -5.28 5.63 41.77
CA LYS A 49 -4.84 4.44 41.03
C LYS A 49 -5.36 4.48 39.61
N ALA A 50 -4.49 4.13 38.63
CA ALA A 50 -4.91 4.03 37.24
C ALA A 50 -6.01 2.97 37.05
N CYS A 51 -7.12 3.40 36.42
CA CYS A 51 -8.24 2.55 36.00
C CYS A 51 -8.14 2.17 34.54
N TYR A 52 -7.65 3.09 33.71
CA TYR A 52 -7.44 2.86 32.27
C TYR A 52 -6.12 3.47 31.85
N PHE A 53 -5.40 2.75 30.98
CA PHE A 53 -4.29 3.28 30.22
C PHE A 53 -4.66 3.17 28.73
N ILE A 54 -4.71 4.30 28.02
CA ILE A 54 -5.09 4.38 26.61
C ILE A 54 -3.91 4.90 25.81
N TYR A 55 -3.38 4.09 24.90
CA TYR A 55 -2.22 4.44 24.08
C TYR A 55 -2.63 4.67 22.63
N GLN A 56 -2.32 5.86 22.10
CA GLN A 56 -2.61 6.22 20.71
C GLN A 56 -1.53 5.67 19.77
N GLU A 57 -1.83 4.60 19.01
CA GLU A 57 -0.89 4.01 18.06
C GLU A 57 -0.68 4.91 16.83
N ASP A 58 -1.78 5.42 16.28
CA ASP A 58 -1.85 6.37 15.16
C ASP A 58 -3.11 7.24 15.30
N PRO A 59 -3.38 8.21 14.42
CA PRO A 59 -4.56 9.08 14.57
C PRO A 59 -5.90 8.34 14.73
N THR A 60 -5.99 7.12 14.21
CA THR A 60 -7.24 6.34 14.16
C THR A 60 -7.29 5.22 15.19
N ASN A 61 -6.16 4.55 15.45
CA ASN A 61 -6.13 3.34 16.27
C ASN A 61 -5.53 3.59 17.64
N TYR A 62 -6.14 3.03 18.66
CA TYR A 62 -5.66 3.10 20.04
C TYR A 62 -5.80 1.75 20.74
N VAL A 63 -5.02 1.57 21.79
CA VAL A 63 -5.06 0.38 22.67
C VAL A 63 -5.53 0.83 24.04
N VAL A 64 -6.50 0.11 24.59
CA VAL A 64 -7.01 0.30 25.94
C VAL A 64 -6.51 -0.86 26.80
N MET A 65 -5.95 -0.52 27.94
CA MET A 65 -5.69 -1.45 29.05
C MET A 65 -6.66 -1.09 30.16
N ASP A 66 -7.70 -1.89 30.34
CA ASP A 66 -8.68 -1.77 31.42
C ASP A 66 -8.11 -2.43 32.67
N LEU A 67 -7.98 -1.66 33.74
CA LEU A 67 -7.36 -2.05 34.99
C LEU A 67 -8.36 -2.02 36.15
N THR A 68 -9.66 -1.84 35.85
CA THR A 68 -10.68 -1.60 36.88
C THR A 68 -11.01 -2.84 37.71
N ASN A 69 -11.22 -3.99 37.04
CA ASN A 69 -11.60 -5.25 37.68
C ASN A 69 -10.61 -6.35 37.26
N GLU A 70 -11.03 -7.21 36.35
CA GLU A 70 -10.12 -8.14 35.67
C GLU A 70 -9.39 -7.37 34.56
N ILE A 71 -8.06 -7.46 34.53
CA ILE A 71 -7.24 -6.78 33.53
C ILE A 71 -7.64 -7.28 32.14
N ASP A 72 -8.05 -6.34 31.27
CA ASP A 72 -8.33 -6.61 29.86
C ASP A 72 -7.55 -5.66 28.95
N VAL A 73 -7.21 -6.15 27.76
CA VAL A 73 -6.48 -5.35 26.76
C VAL A 73 -7.15 -5.52 25.41
N TYR A 74 -7.59 -4.41 24.83
CA TYR A 74 -8.25 -4.43 23.53
C TYR A 74 -7.86 -3.24 22.66
N ARG A 75 -8.11 -3.34 21.36
CA ARG A 75 -7.95 -2.25 20.41
C ARG A 75 -9.25 -1.55 20.15
N GLY A 76 -9.19 -0.23 20.16
CA GLY A 76 -10.26 0.62 19.68
C GLY A 76 -9.88 1.35 18.40
N LYS A 77 -10.88 1.86 17.72
CA LYS A 77 -10.71 2.66 16.52
C LYS A 77 -11.65 3.86 16.56
N LYS A 78 -11.10 5.06 16.38
CA LYS A 78 -11.89 6.27 16.26
C LYS A 78 -12.66 6.27 14.93
N GLU A 79 -13.84 6.83 14.93
CA GLU A 79 -14.61 7.01 13.71
C GLU A 79 -13.96 8.04 12.80
N VAL A 80 -13.82 7.70 11.53
CA VAL A 80 -13.25 8.59 10.51
C VAL A 80 -14.37 9.06 9.61
N THR A 81 -14.64 10.36 9.63
CA THR A 81 -15.55 11.01 8.70
C THR A 81 -14.80 11.51 7.48
N THR A 82 -15.50 11.63 6.34
CA THR A 82 -14.91 12.15 5.11
C THR A 82 -15.76 13.30 4.56
N LYS A 83 -15.07 14.36 4.08
CA LYS A 83 -15.71 15.49 3.36
C LYS A 83 -15.06 15.61 1.98
N VAL A 84 -15.88 15.74 0.93
CA VAL A 84 -15.38 15.89 -0.44
C VAL A 84 -14.94 17.32 -0.67
N ASN A 85 -13.76 17.48 -1.26
CA ASN A 85 -13.16 18.75 -1.63
C ASN A 85 -12.76 18.76 -3.09
N VAL A 86 -12.60 19.96 -3.63
CA VAL A 86 -12.17 20.20 -5.01
C VAL A 86 -10.93 21.07 -4.99
N ALA A 87 -9.95 20.71 -5.80
CA ALA A 87 -8.80 21.57 -6.08
C ALA A 87 -8.58 21.67 -7.58
N TYR A 88 -8.07 22.81 -8.02
CA TYR A 88 -7.66 23.10 -9.38
C TYR A 88 -6.28 23.75 -9.37
N GLY A 89 -5.42 23.43 -10.32
CA GLY A 89 -4.13 24.09 -10.46
C GLY A 89 -3.65 24.12 -11.90
N GLU A 90 -3.20 25.29 -12.34
CA GLU A 90 -2.46 25.47 -13.61
C GLU A 90 -0.97 25.35 -13.31
N ILE A 91 -0.27 24.53 -14.08
CA ILE A 91 1.13 24.22 -13.87
C ILE A 91 1.99 25.28 -14.55
N ASN A 92 2.76 26.03 -13.76
CA ASN A 92 3.73 26.99 -14.24
C ASN A 92 5.15 26.44 -14.32
N SER A 93 5.48 25.44 -13.50
CA SER A 93 6.81 24.81 -13.46
C SER A 93 6.72 23.30 -13.29
N SER A 94 6.14 22.81 -12.19
CA SER A 94 5.92 21.39 -11.94
C SER A 94 4.63 21.16 -11.16
N LEU A 95 4.07 19.96 -11.27
CA LEU A 95 2.88 19.57 -10.49
C LEU A 95 3.12 19.74 -8.98
N TRP A 96 4.30 19.34 -8.51
CA TRP A 96 4.67 19.43 -7.09
C TRP A 96 4.66 20.88 -6.58
N ILE A 97 5.30 21.80 -7.30
CA ILE A 97 5.36 23.22 -6.93
C ILE A 97 3.95 23.82 -6.92
N THR A 98 3.15 23.54 -7.94
CA THR A 98 1.76 24.03 -8.00
C THR A 98 0.91 23.54 -6.83
N ILE A 99 1.07 22.29 -6.41
CA ILE A 99 0.39 21.71 -5.24
C ILE A 99 0.84 22.44 -3.95
N GLN A 100 2.14 22.74 -3.78
CA GLN A 100 2.67 23.46 -2.62
C GLN A 100 2.20 24.91 -2.57
N GLU A 101 2.24 25.64 -3.70
CA GLU A 101 1.81 27.05 -3.79
C GLU A 101 0.33 27.22 -3.42
N GLN A 102 -0.48 26.19 -3.63
CA GLN A 102 -1.90 26.18 -3.27
C GLN A 102 -2.17 25.62 -1.86
N ASN A 103 -1.15 25.33 -1.08
CA ASN A 103 -1.26 24.70 0.24
C ASN A 103 -2.03 23.37 0.22
N LEU A 104 -1.97 22.64 -0.89
CA LEU A 104 -2.58 21.33 -1.02
C LEU A 104 -1.65 20.24 -0.48
N SER A 105 -2.25 19.12 -0.06
CA SER A 105 -1.46 17.99 0.41
C SER A 105 -0.58 17.41 -0.71
N PRO A 106 0.72 17.21 -0.47
CA PRO A 106 1.64 16.56 -1.42
C PRO A 106 1.16 15.19 -1.90
N LYS A 107 0.33 14.53 -1.12
CA LYS A 107 -0.28 13.25 -1.48
C LYS A 107 -1.14 13.37 -2.75
N ILE A 108 -1.74 14.52 -3.05
CA ILE A 108 -2.50 14.73 -4.30
C ILE A 108 -1.59 14.57 -5.50
N ALA A 109 -0.38 15.17 -5.49
CA ALA A 109 0.57 15.01 -6.59
C ALA A 109 0.99 13.54 -6.79
N ALA A 110 1.27 12.84 -5.70
CA ALA A 110 1.64 11.42 -5.74
C ALA A 110 0.51 10.54 -6.29
N GLU A 111 -0.73 10.78 -5.85
CA GLU A 111 -1.90 10.03 -6.33
C GLU A 111 -2.19 10.32 -7.81
N LEU A 112 -2.17 11.59 -8.26
CA LEU A 112 -2.34 11.96 -9.67
C LEU A 112 -1.26 11.31 -10.54
N SER A 113 0.00 11.35 -10.09
CA SER A 113 1.12 10.69 -10.79
C SER A 113 0.90 9.19 -10.90
N THR A 114 0.32 8.55 -9.88
CA THR A 114 0.01 7.11 -9.89
C THR A 114 -1.18 6.79 -10.81
N ILE A 115 -2.25 7.59 -10.74
CA ILE A 115 -3.46 7.41 -11.56
C ILE A 115 -3.11 7.48 -13.04
N TYR A 116 -2.37 8.51 -13.44
CA TYR A 116 -2.04 8.77 -14.84
C TYR A 116 -0.68 8.22 -15.28
N ALA A 117 0.01 7.43 -14.46
CA ALA A 117 1.38 6.93 -14.71
C ALA A 117 1.59 6.29 -16.09
N TRP A 118 0.53 5.75 -16.68
CA TRP A 118 0.57 5.08 -17.98
C TRP A 118 0.01 5.92 -19.13
N THR A 119 -0.62 7.03 -18.80
CA THR A 119 -1.29 7.89 -19.77
C THR A 119 -0.50 9.16 -20.01
N ILE A 120 0.11 9.72 -18.95
CA ILE A 120 0.85 10.97 -18.96
C ILE A 120 2.30 10.71 -18.55
N ASP A 121 3.24 11.23 -19.33
CA ASP A 121 4.65 11.27 -18.96
C ASP A 121 4.91 12.51 -18.09
N PHE A 122 4.90 12.33 -16.77
CA PHE A 122 5.06 13.42 -15.81
C PHE A 122 6.43 14.13 -15.89
N PHE A 123 7.42 13.55 -16.57
CA PHE A 123 8.68 14.23 -16.88
C PHE A 123 8.56 15.21 -18.06
N LYS A 124 7.45 15.19 -18.78
CA LYS A 124 7.15 16.08 -19.93
C LYS A 124 6.02 17.06 -19.66
N ILE A 125 5.63 17.21 -18.41
CA ILE A 125 4.70 18.24 -17.96
C ILE A 125 5.32 19.60 -18.25
N GLN A 126 4.48 20.50 -18.77
CA GLN A 126 4.89 21.82 -19.22
C GLN A 126 3.98 22.91 -18.68
N LYS A 127 4.43 24.15 -18.78
CA LYS A 127 3.63 25.33 -18.45
C LYS A 127 2.34 25.33 -19.27
N GLY A 128 1.21 25.62 -18.60
CA GLY A 128 -0.15 25.61 -19.18
C GLY A 128 -0.84 24.25 -19.10
N ASP A 129 -0.15 23.18 -18.64
CA ASP A 129 -0.86 21.97 -18.21
C ASP A 129 -1.64 22.28 -16.93
N ALA A 130 -2.74 21.56 -16.66
CA ALA A 130 -3.59 21.84 -15.52
C ALA A 130 -4.18 20.54 -14.94
N PHE A 131 -4.60 20.61 -13.69
CA PHE A 131 -5.35 19.53 -13.07
C PHE A 131 -6.58 20.07 -12.34
N LYS A 132 -7.62 19.27 -12.28
CA LYS A 132 -8.78 19.44 -11.40
C LYS A 132 -9.03 18.12 -10.70
N VAL A 133 -9.21 18.13 -9.37
CA VAL A 133 -9.32 16.92 -8.58
C VAL A 133 -10.44 17.04 -7.55
N TYR A 134 -11.28 15.99 -7.48
CA TYR A 134 -12.26 15.75 -6.43
C TYR A 134 -11.69 14.70 -5.51
N TYR A 135 -11.55 15.00 -4.23
CA TYR A 135 -10.90 14.13 -3.27
C TYR A 135 -11.53 14.20 -1.88
N GLU A 136 -11.34 13.17 -1.10
CA GLU A 136 -11.80 13.11 0.27
C GLU A 136 -10.75 13.70 1.21
N ASN A 137 -11.18 14.61 2.11
CA ASN A 137 -10.47 14.91 3.34
C ASN A 137 -11.02 14.04 4.46
N LYS A 138 -10.14 13.51 5.31
CA LYS A 138 -10.48 12.67 6.47
C LYS A 138 -10.41 13.49 7.75
N TYR A 139 -11.36 13.25 8.64
CA TYR A 139 -11.47 13.91 9.92
C TYR A 139 -11.74 12.89 11.02
N ILE A 140 -11.24 13.18 12.23
CA ILE A 140 -11.58 12.53 13.48
C ILE A 140 -11.95 13.64 14.45
N ASP A 141 -13.14 13.57 15.07
CA ASP A 141 -13.63 14.59 15.99
C ASP A 141 -13.54 16.02 15.38
N ASP A 142 -13.87 16.15 14.07
CA ASP A 142 -13.74 17.36 13.25
C ASP A 142 -12.29 17.84 12.99
N GLU A 143 -11.28 17.19 13.53
CA GLU A 143 -9.88 17.47 13.23
C GLU A 143 -9.43 16.82 11.92
N TYR A 144 -8.78 17.59 11.05
CA TYR A 144 -8.25 17.09 9.78
C TYR A 144 -7.05 16.17 9.99
N ILE A 145 -7.15 14.92 9.53
CA ILE A 145 -6.09 13.91 9.68
C ILE A 145 -5.40 13.54 8.36
N GLY A 146 -5.78 14.19 7.25
CA GLY A 146 -5.15 13.96 5.95
C GLY A 146 -6.15 13.71 4.83
N ILE A 147 -5.63 13.49 3.62
CA ILE A 147 -6.48 13.17 2.48
C ILE A 147 -6.81 11.67 2.43
N GLY A 148 -8.03 11.39 2.00
CA GLY A 148 -8.51 10.06 1.66
C GLY A 148 -8.12 9.67 0.23
N ARG A 149 -9.14 9.43 -0.57
CA ARG A 149 -9.03 8.98 -1.96
C ARG A 149 -9.33 10.14 -2.91
N ILE A 150 -8.72 10.13 -4.08
CA ILE A 150 -9.18 10.89 -5.23
C ILE A 150 -10.40 10.16 -5.80
N LEU A 151 -11.53 10.85 -5.90
CA LEU A 151 -12.79 10.30 -6.43
C LEU A 151 -12.88 10.46 -7.93
N ALA A 152 -12.48 11.63 -8.42
CA ALA A 152 -12.40 11.93 -9.84
C ALA A 152 -11.31 12.95 -10.09
N SER A 153 -10.73 12.93 -11.27
CA SER A 153 -9.81 14.00 -11.71
C SER A 153 -9.86 14.21 -13.21
N GLU A 154 -9.49 15.41 -13.60
CA GLU A 154 -9.19 15.82 -14.95
C GLU A 154 -7.75 16.33 -14.96
N PHE A 155 -6.95 15.89 -15.93
CA PHE A 155 -5.60 16.38 -16.15
C PHE A 155 -5.46 16.81 -17.58
N THR A 156 -5.18 18.11 -17.81
CA THR A 156 -4.90 18.65 -19.13
C THR A 156 -3.39 18.59 -19.37
N HIS A 157 -2.97 17.89 -20.41
CA HIS A 157 -1.57 17.81 -20.83
C HIS A 157 -1.44 18.04 -22.32
N LYS A 158 -0.65 19.05 -22.71
CA LYS A 158 -0.46 19.46 -24.12
C LYS A 158 -1.77 19.71 -24.85
N GLY A 159 -2.74 20.35 -24.19
CA GLY A 159 -4.05 20.66 -24.73
C GLY A 159 -5.02 19.49 -24.85
N GLN A 160 -4.64 18.31 -24.38
CA GLN A 160 -5.52 17.14 -24.31
C GLN A 160 -5.97 16.88 -22.88
N ASN A 161 -7.26 16.63 -22.69
CA ASN A 161 -7.83 16.30 -21.38
C ASN A 161 -7.84 14.78 -21.17
N PHE A 162 -7.44 14.37 -19.97
CA PHE A 162 -7.45 13.00 -19.50
C PHE A 162 -8.30 12.95 -18.23
N TYR A 163 -9.30 12.10 -18.21
CA TYR A 163 -10.23 11.97 -17.09
C TYR A 163 -9.93 10.71 -16.29
N SER A 164 -10.19 10.76 -14.99
CA SER A 164 -10.18 9.59 -14.13
C SER A 164 -11.36 9.59 -13.19
N PHE A 165 -11.99 8.43 -13.04
CA PHE A 165 -13.09 8.18 -12.12
C PHE A 165 -12.76 6.95 -11.29
N TYR A 166 -12.83 7.08 -9.97
CA TYR A 166 -12.68 5.95 -9.09
C TYR A 166 -13.98 5.14 -9.06
N TYR A 167 -13.88 3.86 -9.36
CA TYR A 167 -14.99 2.93 -9.23
C TYR A 167 -14.59 1.77 -8.31
N ARG A 168 -15.47 1.42 -7.39
CA ARG A 168 -15.31 0.32 -6.45
C ARG A 168 -16.35 -0.74 -6.72
N GLU A 169 -15.93 -1.88 -7.25
CA GLU A 169 -16.81 -3.01 -7.55
C GLU A 169 -17.18 -3.78 -6.27
N ASN A 170 -16.22 -3.92 -5.34
CA ASN A 170 -16.41 -4.62 -4.06
C ASN A 170 -15.38 -4.14 -3.03
N GLU A 171 -15.39 -4.71 -1.82
CA GLU A 171 -14.48 -4.29 -0.74
C GLU A 171 -13.01 -4.44 -1.07
N ASN A 172 -12.66 -5.39 -1.93
CA ASN A 172 -11.29 -5.74 -2.28
C ASN A 172 -10.83 -5.15 -3.62
N PHE A 173 -11.74 -4.67 -4.45
CA PHE A 173 -11.44 -4.17 -5.78
C PHE A 173 -12.02 -2.78 -6.01
N GLY A 174 -11.13 -1.82 -6.25
CA GLY A 174 -11.45 -0.49 -6.72
C GLY A 174 -10.27 0.05 -7.53
N ASP A 175 -10.57 0.69 -8.66
CA ASP A 175 -9.57 1.22 -9.57
C ASP A 175 -10.08 2.49 -10.28
N TYR A 176 -9.20 3.12 -11.07
CA TYR A 176 -9.50 4.31 -11.85
C TYR A 176 -9.75 3.96 -13.31
N PHE A 177 -10.80 4.58 -13.85
CA PHE A 177 -11.28 4.37 -15.23
C PHE A 177 -11.41 5.72 -15.94
N ASP A 178 -11.24 5.70 -17.25
CA ASP A 178 -11.50 6.86 -18.09
C ASP A 178 -13.03 7.08 -18.32
N GLU A 179 -13.39 8.13 -19.06
CA GLU A 179 -14.77 8.48 -19.38
C GLU A 179 -15.51 7.40 -20.22
N LYS A 180 -14.78 6.42 -20.76
CA LYS A 180 -15.32 5.29 -21.52
C LYS A 180 -15.35 3.99 -20.70
N GLY A 181 -15.05 4.06 -19.40
CA GLY A 181 -14.98 2.90 -18.53
C GLY A 181 -13.75 1.99 -18.76
N ARG A 182 -12.73 2.47 -19.46
CA ARG A 182 -11.50 1.73 -19.67
C ARG A 182 -10.53 2.01 -18.51
N THR A 183 -9.90 0.98 -17.96
CA THR A 183 -8.91 1.17 -16.90
C THR A 183 -7.75 2.08 -17.36
N LEU A 184 -7.40 3.05 -16.54
CA LEU A 184 -6.22 3.90 -16.77
C LEU A 184 -4.90 3.16 -16.57
N ARG A 185 -4.91 2.02 -15.90
CA ARG A 185 -3.74 1.16 -15.82
C ARG A 185 -3.60 0.36 -17.10
N LYS A 186 -2.40 0.34 -17.68
CA LYS A 186 -2.12 -0.57 -18.79
C LYS A 186 -2.35 -2.01 -18.32
N ALA A 187 -2.87 -2.83 -19.22
CA ALA A 187 -3.17 -4.22 -18.93
C ALA A 187 -1.96 -4.96 -18.33
N PHE A 188 -0.74 -4.67 -18.82
CA PHE A 188 0.50 -5.26 -18.32
C PHE A 188 1.66 -4.28 -18.34
N LEU A 189 2.52 -4.35 -17.30
CA LEU A 189 3.84 -3.72 -17.33
C LEU A 189 4.68 -4.32 -18.46
N LYS A 190 5.53 -3.50 -19.08
CA LYS A 190 6.45 -3.97 -20.14
C LYS A 190 7.44 -5.02 -19.65
N ALA A 191 7.83 -4.95 -18.37
CA ALA A 191 8.70 -5.90 -17.71
C ALA A 191 8.31 -6.06 -16.23
N PRO A 192 8.51 -7.25 -15.64
CA PRO A 192 8.21 -7.53 -14.23
C PRO A 192 9.37 -7.18 -13.29
N VAL A 193 10.48 -6.67 -13.80
CA VAL A 193 11.72 -6.46 -13.06
C VAL A 193 12.49 -5.31 -13.69
N ASP A 194 13.20 -4.56 -12.87
CA ASP A 194 14.24 -3.65 -13.38
C ASP A 194 15.44 -4.49 -13.87
N TYR A 195 15.73 -4.45 -15.17
CA TYR A 195 16.65 -5.35 -15.82
C TYR A 195 17.75 -4.63 -16.58
N LYS A 196 18.94 -5.21 -16.57
CA LYS A 196 20.10 -4.70 -17.36
C LYS A 196 19.94 -4.98 -18.85
N ARG A 197 19.42 -6.17 -19.19
CA ARG A 197 19.19 -6.59 -20.57
C ARG A 197 18.18 -7.74 -20.65
N ILE A 198 17.57 -7.90 -21.80
CA ILE A 198 16.84 -9.12 -22.14
C ILE A 198 17.87 -10.14 -22.61
N SER A 199 18.05 -11.23 -21.86
CA SER A 199 19.00 -12.30 -22.20
C SER A 199 18.43 -13.28 -23.22
N SER A 200 17.09 -13.48 -23.23
CA SER A 200 16.42 -14.30 -24.25
C SER A 200 14.98 -13.83 -24.46
N ARG A 201 14.56 -13.76 -25.71
CA ARG A 201 13.17 -13.41 -26.09
C ARG A 201 12.32 -14.64 -26.31
N TYR A 202 11.01 -14.44 -26.31
CA TYR A 202 10.04 -15.44 -26.76
C TYR A 202 10.39 -15.97 -28.18
N SER A 203 10.31 -17.26 -28.35
CA SER A 203 10.50 -17.92 -29.66
C SER A 203 9.74 -19.24 -29.72
N LYS A 204 8.95 -19.42 -30.75
CA LYS A 204 8.27 -20.70 -30.97
C LYS A 204 9.25 -21.87 -31.23
N ARG A 205 10.45 -21.58 -31.77
CA ARG A 205 11.49 -22.56 -32.10
C ARG A 205 12.87 -21.92 -32.06
N ARG A 206 13.71 -22.35 -31.11
CA ARG A 206 15.13 -21.96 -31.04
C ARG A 206 15.99 -23.17 -30.69
N LYS A 207 17.28 -23.09 -31.01
CA LYS A 207 18.27 -24.08 -30.56
C LYS A 207 18.55 -23.82 -29.07
N HIS A 208 18.36 -24.86 -28.24
CA HIS A 208 18.56 -24.72 -26.80
C HIS A 208 20.07 -24.54 -26.50
N PRO A 209 20.48 -23.49 -25.76
CA PRO A 209 21.90 -23.14 -25.60
C PRO A 209 22.74 -24.23 -24.92
N VAL A 210 22.13 -25.06 -24.07
CA VAL A 210 22.82 -26.11 -23.32
C VAL A 210 22.72 -27.48 -24.01
N THR A 211 21.52 -27.85 -24.51
CA THR A 211 21.28 -29.18 -25.04
C THR A 211 21.41 -29.28 -26.56
N GLY A 212 21.55 -28.17 -27.27
CA GLY A 212 21.61 -28.11 -28.73
C GLY A 212 20.32 -28.47 -29.43
N ARG A 213 19.29 -28.97 -28.74
CA ARG A 213 18.02 -29.41 -29.34
C ARG A 213 17.12 -28.22 -29.68
N TRP A 214 16.36 -28.35 -30.73
CA TRP A 214 15.34 -27.37 -31.10
C TRP A 214 14.17 -27.44 -30.11
N LYS A 215 13.89 -26.33 -29.42
CA LYS A 215 12.82 -26.23 -28.42
C LYS A 215 12.21 -24.83 -28.43
N GLY A 216 10.92 -24.71 -28.15
CA GLY A 216 10.26 -23.44 -27.92
C GLY A 216 10.74 -22.79 -26.62
N HIS A 217 10.77 -21.46 -26.62
CA HIS A 217 10.96 -20.64 -25.42
C HIS A 217 9.73 -19.73 -25.26
N PHE A 218 8.84 -20.10 -24.35
CA PHE A 218 7.53 -19.47 -24.20
C PHE A 218 7.52 -18.34 -23.16
N GLY A 219 8.66 -17.71 -22.96
CA GLY A 219 8.82 -16.57 -22.04
C GLY A 219 9.88 -15.59 -22.54
N THR A 220 10.09 -14.56 -21.76
CA THR A 220 11.19 -13.59 -21.90
C THR A 220 12.10 -13.70 -20.69
N ASP A 221 13.39 -13.90 -20.91
CA ASP A 221 14.38 -13.97 -19.85
C ASP A 221 15.00 -12.59 -19.65
N TYR A 222 14.88 -12.05 -18.45
CA TYR A 222 15.46 -10.79 -18.02
C TYR A 222 16.70 -11.05 -17.16
N ALA A 223 17.80 -10.38 -17.47
CA ALA A 223 19.01 -10.38 -16.67
C ALA A 223 19.02 -9.18 -15.72
N ALA A 224 18.96 -9.44 -14.42
CA ALA A 224 18.98 -8.45 -13.37
C ALA A 224 19.87 -8.92 -12.21
N ASP A 225 20.24 -8.02 -11.31
CA ASP A 225 21.06 -8.35 -10.15
C ASP A 225 20.25 -9.21 -9.15
N ARG A 226 20.97 -10.09 -8.47
CA ARG A 226 20.35 -10.91 -7.43
C ARG A 226 19.79 -10.03 -6.32
N GLY A 227 18.55 -10.30 -5.91
CA GLY A 227 17.82 -9.49 -4.93
C GLY A 227 16.98 -8.37 -5.53
N THR A 228 17.07 -8.11 -6.86
CA THR A 228 16.18 -7.15 -7.51
C THR A 228 14.72 -7.58 -7.34
N PRO A 229 13.81 -6.68 -6.92
CA PRO A 229 12.39 -7.00 -6.78
C PRO A 229 11.76 -7.44 -8.11
N ILE A 230 11.00 -8.53 -8.07
CA ILE A 230 10.13 -8.97 -9.16
C ILE A 230 8.71 -8.55 -8.80
N VAL A 231 8.07 -7.81 -9.70
CA VAL A 231 6.72 -7.28 -9.50
C VAL A 231 5.71 -7.96 -10.41
N THR A 232 4.46 -8.04 -9.96
CA THR A 232 3.38 -8.49 -10.86
C THR A 232 3.13 -7.45 -11.96
N THR A 233 2.98 -7.93 -13.18
CA THR A 233 2.80 -7.07 -14.37
C THR A 233 1.41 -6.47 -14.51
N ALA A 234 0.42 -6.99 -13.78
CA ALA A 234 -0.95 -6.46 -13.70
C ALA A 234 -1.60 -6.86 -12.37
N ASN A 235 -2.74 -6.26 -12.05
CA ASN A 235 -3.57 -6.70 -10.93
C ASN A 235 -4.00 -8.14 -11.13
N GLY A 236 -4.11 -8.92 -10.06
CA GLY A 236 -4.59 -10.30 -10.17
C GLY A 236 -4.52 -11.10 -8.88
N THR A 237 -4.99 -12.34 -8.94
CA THR A 237 -4.96 -13.27 -7.81
C THR A 237 -3.87 -14.31 -8.01
N ILE A 238 -3.07 -14.57 -7.00
CA ILE A 238 -2.06 -15.62 -6.99
C ILE A 238 -2.78 -16.98 -7.10
N VAL A 239 -2.55 -17.72 -8.16
CA VAL A 239 -3.08 -19.08 -8.33
C VAL A 239 -2.09 -20.15 -7.93
N SER A 240 -0.79 -19.83 -7.93
CA SER A 240 0.27 -20.72 -7.42
C SER A 240 1.48 -19.89 -6.99
N ALA A 241 2.08 -20.25 -5.86
CA ALA A 241 3.38 -19.77 -5.38
C ALA A 241 4.09 -20.97 -4.75
N SER A 242 5.13 -21.50 -5.39
CA SER A 242 5.73 -22.79 -5.04
C SER A 242 7.13 -22.95 -5.64
N TYR A 243 7.71 -24.11 -5.44
CA TYR A 243 8.98 -24.53 -6.05
C TYR A 243 8.79 -25.82 -6.86
N THR A 244 9.42 -25.87 -8.04
CA THR A 244 9.59 -27.11 -8.79
C THR A 244 11.02 -27.17 -9.35
N LYS A 245 11.52 -28.40 -9.60
CA LYS A 245 12.87 -28.59 -10.16
C LYS A 245 13.10 -27.85 -11.48
N ASN A 246 12.05 -27.73 -12.31
CA ASN A 246 12.15 -27.10 -13.62
C ASN A 246 11.95 -25.58 -13.59
N ASN A 247 11.08 -25.07 -12.69
CA ASN A 247 10.74 -23.65 -12.63
C ASN A 247 11.49 -22.90 -11.53
N GLY A 248 12.21 -23.58 -10.64
CA GLY A 248 12.74 -22.97 -9.42
C GLY A 248 11.59 -22.49 -8.53
N ASN A 249 11.84 -21.46 -7.70
CA ASN A 249 10.76 -20.74 -7.07
C ASN A 249 9.98 -19.97 -8.12
N PHE A 250 8.66 -20.06 -8.09
CA PHE A 250 7.80 -19.41 -9.07
C PHE A 250 6.50 -18.92 -8.49
N VAL A 251 5.96 -17.89 -9.12
CA VAL A 251 4.63 -17.34 -8.83
C VAL A 251 3.82 -17.29 -10.11
N LYS A 252 2.56 -17.68 -10.04
CA LYS A 252 1.58 -17.60 -11.13
C LYS A 252 0.42 -16.72 -10.70
N VAL A 253 0.12 -15.69 -11.49
CA VAL A 253 -0.92 -14.68 -11.23
C VAL A 253 -1.98 -14.74 -12.31
N ARG A 254 -3.22 -15.01 -11.94
CA ARG A 254 -4.38 -14.91 -12.84
C ARG A 254 -4.95 -13.49 -12.76
N HIS A 255 -4.94 -12.80 -13.89
CA HIS A 255 -5.39 -11.41 -14.01
C HIS A 255 -6.87 -11.31 -14.33
N ASN A 256 -7.36 -12.19 -15.20
CA ASN A 256 -8.77 -12.31 -15.58
C ASN A 256 -9.06 -13.70 -16.15
N GLY A 257 -10.20 -13.89 -16.81
CA GLY A 257 -10.57 -15.16 -17.46
C GLY A 257 -9.65 -15.59 -18.60
N THR A 258 -8.91 -14.65 -19.21
CA THR A 258 -8.08 -14.89 -20.40
C THR A 258 -6.59 -14.92 -20.08
N TYR A 259 -6.13 -14.04 -19.19
CA TYR A 259 -4.71 -13.79 -18.98
C TYR A 259 -4.20 -14.28 -17.63
N THR A 260 -3.10 -15.03 -17.70
CA THR A 260 -2.32 -15.47 -16.54
C THR A 260 -0.84 -15.24 -16.84
N THR A 261 -0.10 -14.62 -15.92
CA THR A 261 1.36 -14.50 -16.01
C THR A 261 2.05 -15.46 -15.05
N GLN A 262 3.27 -15.85 -15.43
CA GLN A 262 4.09 -16.73 -14.62
C GLN A 262 5.51 -16.15 -14.52
N TYR A 263 6.03 -16.13 -13.31
CA TYR A 263 7.35 -15.59 -12.95
C TYR A 263 8.18 -16.75 -12.40
N LEU A 264 9.25 -17.09 -13.09
CA LEU A 264 10.05 -18.29 -12.84
C LEU A 264 11.45 -17.95 -12.33
N HIS A 265 12.14 -18.97 -11.81
CA HIS A 265 13.54 -18.92 -11.39
C HIS A 265 13.85 -17.79 -10.39
N MET A 266 12.90 -17.49 -9.51
CA MET A 266 13.12 -16.56 -8.42
C MET A 266 14.11 -17.14 -7.42
N SER A 267 14.99 -16.28 -6.86
CA SER A 267 15.81 -16.67 -5.71
C SER A 267 14.94 -16.88 -4.46
N LYS A 268 13.90 -16.05 -4.31
CA LYS A 268 12.98 -16.10 -3.16
C LYS A 268 11.60 -15.55 -3.52
N ILE A 269 10.54 -16.20 -3.06
CA ILE A 269 9.18 -15.66 -3.06
C ILE A 269 9.05 -14.72 -1.85
N LYS A 270 8.42 -13.55 -2.03
CA LYS A 270 8.19 -12.59 -0.94
C LYS A 270 7.28 -13.22 0.13
N PRO A 271 7.58 -13.08 1.43
CA PRO A 271 6.69 -13.51 2.50
C PRO A 271 5.27 -12.95 2.33
N GLY A 272 4.25 -13.78 2.57
CA GLY A 272 2.85 -13.42 2.38
C GLY A 272 2.30 -13.71 0.98
N ILE A 273 3.14 -13.93 -0.04
CA ILE A 273 2.70 -14.32 -1.39
C ILE A 273 2.39 -15.79 -1.40
N ARG A 274 1.08 -16.12 -1.48
CA ARG A 274 0.55 -17.48 -1.49
C ARG A 274 -0.73 -17.56 -2.33
N LYS A 275 -1.16 -18.76 -2.69
CA LYS A 275 -2.41 -18.99 -3.42
C LYS A 275 -3.59 -18.28 -2.73
N GLY A 276 -4.42 -17.60 -3.52
CA GLY A 276 -5.60 -16.86 -3.08
C GLY A 276 -5.33 -15.37 -2.75
N VAL A 277 -4.08 -14.96 -2.58
CA VAL A 277 -3.75 -13.55 -2.31
C VAL A 277 -3.95 -12.71 -3.56
N TYR A 278 -4.65 -11.58 -3.42
CA TYR A 278 -4.76 -10.57 -4.47
C TYR A 278 -3.56 -9.63 -4.43
N VAL A 279 -2.99 -9.35 -5.60
CA VAL A 279 -1.83 -8.45 -5.77
C VAL A 279 -2.14 -7.36 -6.80
N LYS A 280 -1.64 -6.15 -6.54
CA LYS A 280 -1.80 -5.02 -7.44
C LYS A 280 -0.63 -4.95 -8.43
N GLN A 281 -0.88 -4.38 -9.63
CA GLN A 281 0.17 -4.09 -10.60
C GLN A 281 1.34 -3.34 -9.95
N GLY A 282 2.56 -3.78 -10.20
CA GLY A 282 3.76 -3.22 -9.58
C GLY A 282 4.05 -3.72 -8.16
N GLU A 283 3.19 -4.56 -7.58
CA GLU A 283 3.45 -5.13 -6.26
C GLU A 283 4.55 -6.19 -6.32
N THR A 284 5.52 -6.12 -5.41
CA THR A 284 6.62 -7.10 -5.32
C THR A 284 6.07 -8.45 -4.89
N ILE A 285 6.37 -9.49 -5.69
CA ILE A 285 5.96 -10.88 -5.46
C ILE A 285 7.12 -11.83 -5.16
N GLY A 286 8.35 -11.39 -5.42
CA GLY A 286 9.59 -12.15 -5.17
C GLY A 286 10.82 -11.36 -5.59
N TYR A 287 11.93 -12.07 -5.70
CA TYR A 287 13.25 -11.47 -5.98
C TYR A 287 14.05 -12.34 -6.95
N VAL A 288 14.92 -11.70 -7.75
CA VAL A 288 15.87 -12.34 -8.66
C VAL A 288 16.95 -13.10 -7.90
#